data_5f91b62b90a1b84cc91f60399ac1215a
#
_entry.id   5f91b62b90a1b84cc91f60399ac1215a
#
_cell.length_a   1.000
_cell.length_b   1.000
_cell.length_c   1.000
_cell.angle_alpha   90.00
_cell.angle_beta   90.00
_cell.angle_gamma   90.00
#
_symmetry.space_group_name_H-M   'P 1'
#
loop_
_entity.id
_entity.type
_entity.pdbx_description
1 polymer ?
#
loop_
_entity_poly.entity_id
_entity_poly.type
_entity_poly.pdbx_seq_one_letter_code
_entity_poly.pdbx_strand_id
1 'polypeptide(L)'
;MKKTYILIFLFLFGITLIGAVFTPPVRNSYITASFGEFRDTGDKPHFHLGVDFSTFNREGINVYSAASGYVYKIWMNDPIYGNAVFIKHEDLNLITAYAHLQDFGDRIKYYSELIKKEFKGEGKIEVVFPKDQIQVQRSELIALSGSSGAAEAPHLHFEVREANENGDIIRDPLEYLDYAETRTKALELLGVISDNAEYKTDSTNNITIKFSGQYPKIELKVREVLGKNTPVMPKRISLKIGDMLIYQIDFSKILESESYNPSVVFGNSSTMTLYTLKMFSTESVTPIQVNNWNQFSMNSQ
;
A
#
# COMPACT_ATOMS: atom_id res chain seq x y z
N MET A 1 28.65 -30.51 -18.68
CA MET A 1 27.53 -30.84 -17.74
C MET A 1 26.70 -29.60 -17.55
N LYS A 2 25.45 -29.57 -18.07
CA LYS A 2 24.52 -28.45 -17.86
C LYS A 2 24.10 -28.48 -16.40
N LYS A 3 24.46 -27.46 -15.61
CA LYS A 3 23.93 -27.29 -14.28
C LYS A 3 22.49 -26.72 -14.40
N THR A 4 21.50 -27.54 -14.09
CA THR A 4 20.11 -27.10 -13.97
C THR A 4 19.96 -26.43 -12.60
N TYR A 5 19.70 -25.15 -12.56
CA TYR A 5 19.36 -24.43 -11.34
C TYR A 5 17.85 -24.48 -11.19
N ILE A 6 17.38 -25.03 -10.08
CA ILE A 6 15.95 -25.03 -9.72
C ILE A 6 15.72 -23.71 -8.94
N LEU A 7 15.01 -22.77 -9.56
CA LEU A 7 14.49 -21.59 -8.87
C LEU A 7 13.21 -22.02 -8.13
N ILE A 8 13.27 -22.04 -6.80
CA ILE A 8 12.10 -22.32 -5.97
C ILE A 8 11.56 -20.98 -5.47
N PHE A 9 10.37 -20.61 -5.94
CA PHE A 9 9.63 -19.48 -5.42
C PHE A 9 8.81 -19.96 -4.22
N LEU A 10 9.27 -19.65 -3.01
CA LEU A 10 8.52 -19.92 -1.78
C LEU A 10 7.73 -18.66 -1.38
N PHE A 11 6.42 -18.76 -1.52
CA PHE A 11 5.49 -17.76 -1.02
C PHE A 11 5.19 -18.08 0.45
N LEU A 12 5.94 -17.49 1.37
CA LEU A 12 5.70 -17.65 2.81
C LEU A 12 4.72 -16.59 3.30
N PHE A 13 3.53 -17.06 3.67
CA PHE A 13 2.59 -16.27 4.45
C PHE A 13 3.04 -16.27 5.91
N GLY A 14 3.72 -15.22 6.33
CA GLY A 14 3.94 -14.94 7.74
C GLY A 14 2.74 -14.16 8.28
N ILE A 15 1.72 -14.81 8.80
CA ILE A 15 0.71 -14.16 9.64
C ILE A 15 1.35 -14.01 11.01
N THR A 16 1.93 -12.86 11.31
CA THR A 16 2.05 -12.41 12.69
C THR A 16 0.66 -11.97 13.10
N LEU A 17 -0.03 -12.78 13.90
CA LEU A 17 -1.25 -12.37 14.60
C LEU A 17 -0.88 -11.27 15.63
N ILE A 18 -0.74 -10.05 15.17
CA ILE A 18 -1.01 -8.90 16.01
C ILE A 18 -2.54 -8.88 16.04
N GLY A 19 -3.15 -9.14 17.20
CA GLY A 19 -4.60 -9.10 17.33
C GLY A 19 -5.12 -7.79 16.75
N ALA A 20 -6.21 -7.86 15.98
CA ALA A 20 -6.79 -6.72 15.29
C ALA A 20 -6.98 -5.55 16.24
N VAL A 21 -6.25 -4.46 15.97
CA VAL A 21 -6.20 -3.27 16.82
C VAL A 21 -7.24 -2.26 16.37
N PHE A 22 -7.55 -2.24 15.06
CA PHE A 22 -8.46 -1.29 14.43
C PHE A 22 -9.72 -1.97 13.89
N THR A 23 -10.86 -1.28 14.04
CA THR A 23 -12.09 -1.65 13.35
C THR A 23 -12.15 -1.00 11.98
N PRO A 24 -12.73 -1.68 10.95
CA PRO A 24 -12.90 -1.09 9.63
C PRO A 24 -13.64 0.26 9.70
N PRO A 25 -13.10 1.30 9.04
CA PRO A 25 -13.64 2.65 9.11
C PRO A 25 -14.95 2.83 8.31
N VAL A 26 -15.25 1.92 7.38
CA VAL A 26 -16.52 1.88 6.63
C VAL A 26 -17.21 0.56 6.91
N ARG A 27 -18.44 0.62 7.45
CA ARG A 27 -19.20 -0.59 7.82
C ARG A 27 -19.74 -1.31 6.60
N ASN A 28 -19.73 -2.64 6.64
CA ASN A 28 -20.24 -3.51 5.57
C ASN A 28 -19.61 -3.22 4.20
N SER A 29 -18.36 -2.76 4.20
CA SER A 29 -17.60 -2.44 3.00
C SER A 29 -16.58 -3.53 2.69
N TYR A 30 -15.95 -3.42 1.53
CA TYR A 30 -14.87 -4.29 1.07
C TYR A 30 -13.74 -3.44 0.50
N ILE A 31 -12.54 -4.03 0.45
CA ILE A 31 -11.35 -3.38 -0.06
C ILE A 31 -11.34 -3.41 -1.58
N THR A 32 -11.06 -2.27 -2.19
CA THR A 32 -10.96 -2.08 -3.65
C THR A 32 -9.53 -1.89 -4.10
N ALA A 33 -8.61 -1.56 -3.18
CA ALA A 33 -7.19 -1.45 -3.45
C ALA A 33 -6.36 -1.73 -2.20
N SER A 34 -5.20 -2.35 -2.35
CA SER A 34 -4.32 -2.74 -1.26
C SER A 34 -3.12 -1.82 -1.10
N PHE A 35 -2.46 -1.94 0.04
CA PHE A 35 -1.23 -1.23 0.35
C PHE A 35 -0.08 -1.65 -0.58
N GLY A 36 0.78 -0.70 -0.96
CA GLY A 36 1.97 -0.94 -1.76
C GLY A 36 1.73 -1.11 -3.26
N GLU A 37 0.49 -1.01 -3.74
CA GLU A 37 0.18 -1.09 -5.17
C GLU A 37 0.89 -0.02 -5.99
N PHE A 38 1.21 -0.38 -7.24
CA PHE A 38 1.67 0.58 -8.23
C PHE A 38 0.51 1.48 -8.67
N ARG A 39 0.72 2.78 -8.61
CA ARG A 39 -0.19 3.81 -9.11
C ARG A 39 0.51 4.65 -10.15
N ASP A 40 -0.15 4.86 -11.28
CA ASP A 40 0.26 5.79 -12.34
C ASP A 40 -0.72 6.96 -12.50
N THR A 41 -1.49 7.23 -11.45
CA THR A 41 -2.42 8.34 -11.34
C THR A 41 -1.74 9.59 -10.77
N GLY A 42 -2.31 10.76 -11.04
CA GLY A 42 -1.75 12.04 -10.61
C GLY A 42 -0.52 12.46 -11.44
N ASP A 43 0.39 13.24 -10.82
CA ASP A 43 1.50 13.86 -11.54
C ASP A 43 2.62 12.88 -11.91
N LYS A 44 2.77 11.80 -11.19
CA LYS A 44 3.82 10.77 -11.38
C LYS A 44 3.52 9.47 -10.67
N PRO A 45 4.10 8.36 -11.16
CA PRO A 45 3.95 7.05 -10.54
C PRO A 45 4.38 7.05 -9.06
N HIS A 46 3.61 6.30 -8.23
CA HIS A 46 3.86 6.21 -6.81
C HIS A 46 3.37 4.87 -6.23
N PHE A 47 3.79 4.57 -4.99
CA PHE A 47 3.21 3.49 -4.19
C PHE A 47 1.89 3.95 -3.58
N HIS A 48 0.89 3.09 -3.57
CA HIS A 48 -0.33 3.29 -2.82
C HIS A 48 -0.05 3.13 -1.32
N LEU A 49 -0.21 4.22 -0.55
CA LEU A 49 0.20 4.25 0.87
C LEU A 49 -0.90 3.82 1.84
N GLY A 50 -2.02 3.29 1.37
CA GLY A 50 -3.12 2.87 2.20
C GLY A 50 -3.86 1.68 1.64
N VAL A 51 -5.07 1.48 2.14
CA VAL A 51 -6.09 0.61 1.55
C VAL A 51 -7.31 1.46 1.20
N ASP A 52 -7.94 1.14 0.08
CA ASP A 52 -9.16 1.82 -0.33
C ASP A 52 -10.37 0.97 0.04
N PHE A 53 -11.29 1.55 0.79
CA PHE A 53 -12.59 0.95 1.09
C PHE A 53 -13.64 1.41 0.09
N SER A 54 -14.39 0.47 -0.45
CA SER A 54 -15.54 0.76 -1.30
C SER A 54 -16.58 1.60 -0.56
N THR A 55 -17.05 2.65 -1.18
CA THR A 55 -18.24 3.39 -0.75
C THR A 55 -19.41 3.12 -1.70
N PHE A 56 -19.37 2.00 -2.41
CA PHE A 56 -20.39 1.58 -3.37
C PHE A 56 -20.64 2.63 -4.45
N ASN A 57 -19.55 3.30 -4.87
CA ASN A 57 -19.56 4.38 -5.85
C ASN A 57 -20.50 5.56 -5.46
N ARG A 58 -20.56 5.87 -4.14
CA ARG A 58 -21.37 6.96 -3.59
C ARG A 58 -20.55 7.80 -2.63
N GLU A 59 -20.79 9.08 -2.64
CA GLU A 59 -20.36 10.02 -1.61
C GLU A 59 -21.30 9.98 -0.41
N GLY A 60 -20.87 10.57 0.72
CA GLY A 60 -21.69 10.72 1.91
C GLY A 60 -21.85 9.44 2.74
N ILE A 61 -21.05 8.41 2.51
CA ILE A 61 -21.02 7.21 3.36
C ILE A 61 -20.30 7.55 4.65
N ASN A 62 -20.87 7.14 5.79
CA ASN A 62 -20.33 7.37 7.11
C ASN A 62 -18.94 6.74 7.28
N VAL A 63 -17.99 7.56 7.73
CA VAL A 63 -16.63 7.17 8.08
C VAL A 63 -16.46 7.23 9.59
N TYR A 64 -15.99 6.14 10.17
CA TYR A 64 -15.85 5.96 11.61
C TYR A 64 -14.40 5.89 12.03
N SER A 65 -14.08 6.39 13.23
CA SER A 65 -12.75 6.22 13.82
C SER A 65 -12.42 4.75 14.06
N ALA A 66 -11.29 4.29 13.58
CA ALA A 66 -10.84 2.89 13.69
C ALA A 66 -10.51 2.49 15.15
N ALA A 67 -10.11 3.45 15.99
CA ALA A 67 -9.86 3.27 17.43
C ALA A 67 -10.09 4.60 18.17
N SER A 68 -10.08 4.56 19.50
CA SER A 68 -10.12 5.77 20.33
C SER A 68 -8.81 6.55 20.19
N GLY A 69 -8.89 7.87 20.26
CA GLY A 69 -7.75 8.75 20.12
C GLY A 69 -8.19 10.22 20.08
N TYR A 70 -7.40 11.06 19.44
CA TYR A 70 -7.76 12.46 19.21
C TYR A 70 -7.44 12.90 17.78
N VAL A 71 -8.23 13.83 17.26
CA VAL A 71 -7.95 14.43 15.96
C VAL A 71 -6.66 15.25 16.10
N TYR A 72 -5.62 14.71 15.51
CA TYR A 72 -4.29 15.33 15.54
C TYR A 72 -4.17 16.43 14.50
N LYS A 73 -4.73 16.18 13.31
CA LYS A 73 -4.58 17.06 12.15
C LYS A 73 -5.75 16.87 11.18
N ILE A 74 -6.11 17.94 10.48
CA ILE A 74 -6.93 17.87 9.26
C ILE A 74 -6.21 18.54 8.10
N TRP A 75 -6.46 18.02 6.91
CA TRP A 75 -6.17 18.70 5.65
C TRP A 75 -7.46 19.07 4.94
N MET A 76 -7.48 20.21 4.28
CA MET A 76 -8.54 20.66 3.38
C MET A 76 -7.91 21.10 2.08
N ASN A 77 -8.56 20.77 0.96
CA ASN A 77 -8.10 21.12 -0.40
C ASN A 77 -6.67 20.61 -0.72
N ASP A 78 -6.24 19.51 -0.11
CA ASP A 78 -4.98 18.87 -0.52
C ASP A 78 -5.14 18.32 -1.95
N PRO A 79 -4.18 18.55 -2.86
CA PRO A 79 -4.34 18.15 -4.27
C PRO A 79 -4.40 16.62 -4.44
N ILE A 80 -3.85 15.83 -3.51
CA ILE A 80 -3.85 14.38 -3.55
C ILE A 80 -4.91 13.81 -2.60
N TYR A 81 -4.82 14.10 -1.30
CA TYR A 81 -5.71 13.56 -0.26
C TYR A 81 -7.09 14.25 -0.20
N GLY A 82 -7.23 15.41 -0.84
CA GLY A 82 -8.45 16.22 -0.73
C GLY A 82 -8.67 16.72 0.69
N ASN A 83 -9.85 16.44 1.25
CA ASN A 83 -10.10 16.62 2.67
C ASN A 83 -9.72 15.34 3.41
N ALA A 84 -8.95 15.47 4.48
CA ALA A 84 -8.47 14.34 5.26
C ALA A 84 -8.46 14.62 6.77
N VAL A 85 -8.71 13.57 7.56
CA VAL A 85 -8.60 13.58 9.03
C VAL A 85 -7.49 12.62 9.44
N PHE A 86 -6.65 13.06 10.38
CA PHE A 86 -5.60 12.25 11.00
C PHE A 86 -5.90 12.12 12.49
N ILE A 87 -6.03 10.88 12.97
CA ILE A 87 -6.29 10.58 14.37
C ILE A 87 -5.06 9.93 14.98
N LYS A 88 -4.58 10.50 16.08
CA LYS A 88 -3.47 9.93 16.85
C LYS A 88 -3.99 9.04 17.96
N HIS A 89 -3.48 7.83 18.02
CA HIS A 89 -3.77 6.77 19.00
C HIS A 89 -2.54 6.59 19.88
N GLU A 90 -2.48 7.33 21.00
CA GLU A 90 -1.25 7.38 21.83
C GLU A 90 -0.86 6.03 22.42
N ASP A 91 -1.85 5.27 22.91
CA ASP A 91 -1.61 3.94 23.49
C ASP A 91 -0.98 2.96 22.50
N LEU A 92 -1.14 3.23 21.21
CA LEU A 92 -0.63 2.41 20.10
C LEU A 92 0.62 3.02 19.46
N ASN A 93 0.91 4.29 19.76
CA ASN A 93 1.91 5.09 19.04
C ASN A 93 1.71 5.11 17.52
N LEU A 94 0.45 5.12 17.07
CA LEU A 94 0.06 5.10 15.67
C LEU A 94 -0.86 6.29 15.35
N ILE A 95 -0.89 6.63 14.07
CA ILE A 95 -1.82 7.60 13.49
C ILE A 95 -2.60 6.90 12.41
N THR A 96 -3.93 7.09 12.37
CA THR A 96 -4.75 6.69 11.23
C THR A 96 -5.12 7.91 10.40
N ALA A 97 -5.06 7.78 9.06
CA ALA A 97 -5.46 8.81 8.12
C ALA A 97 -6.68 8.34 7.32
N TYR A 98 -7.60 9.27 7.09
CA TYR A 98 -8.85 9.07 6.37
C TYR A 98 -8.95 10.17 5.32
N ALA A 99 -8.88 9.81 4.04
CA ALA A 99 -8.78 10.78 2.95
C ALA A 99 -9.92 10.68 1.93
N HIS A 100 -9.91 11.59 0.97
CA HIS A 100 -10.94 11.79 -0.07
C HIS A 100 -12.32 12.11 0.49
N LEU A 101 -12.37 12.76 1.66
CA LEU A 101 -13.61 13.04 2.37
C LEU A 101 -14.44 14.11 1.66
N GLN A 102 -15.76 13.92 1.65
CA GLN A 102 -16.72 14.94 1.23
C GLN A 102 -16.86 16.02 2.30
N ASP A 103 -17.01 15.58 3.56
CA ASP A 103 -17.21 16.50 4.69
C ASP A 103 -16.71 15.86 5.99
N PHE A 104 -16.51 16.69 7.00
CA PHE A 104 -16.11 16.28 8.34
C PHE A 104 -17.32 16.03 9.23
N GLY A 105 -17.17 15.20 10.27
CA GLY A 105 -18.16 15.05 11.33
C GLY A 105 -18.30 16.34 12.14
N ASP A 106 -19.46 16.53 12.78
CA ASP A 106 -19.92 17.80 13.36
C ASP A 106 -18.85 18.54 14.20
N ARG A 107 -18.13 17.84 15.07
CA ARG A 107 -17.12 18.47 15.93
C ARG A 107 -15.91 18.97 15.14
N ILE A 108 -15.47 18.23 14.14
CA ILE A 108 -14.36 18.60 13.27
C ILE A 108 -14.83 19.70 12.31
N LYS A 109 -16.05 19.57 11.79
CA LYS A 109 -16.67 20.53 10.88
C LYS A 109 -16.76 21.91 11.49
N TYR A 110 -17.14 22.03 12.77
CA TYR A 110 -17.16 23.31 13.47
C TYR A 110 -15.82 24.07 13.33
N TYR A 111 -14.69 23.39 13.58
CA TYR A 111 -13.38 24.01 13.47
C TYR A 111 -12.99 24.28 12.00
N SER A 112 -13.28 23.36 11.10
CA SER A 112 -12.94 23.52 9.68
C SER A 112 -13.68 24.71 9.07
N GLU A 113 -14.95 24.97 9.45
CA GLU A 113 -15.71 26.11 8.98
C GLU A 113 -15.19 27.45 9.54
N LEU A 114 -14.79 27.49 10.83
CA LEU A 114 -14.14 28.66 11.40
C LEU A 114 -12.87 29.01 10.65
N ILE A 115 -12.02 28.01 10.37
CA ILE A 115 -10.76 28.21 9.68
C ILE A 115 -10.98 28.65 8.23
N LYS A 116 -11.94 28.06 7.52
CA LYS A 116 -12.29 28.49 6.14
C LYS A 116 -12.75 29.95 6.07
N LYS A 117 -13.41 30.47 7.10
CA LYS A 117 -13.82 31.89 7.17
C LYS A 117 -12.62 32.84 7.29
N GLU A 118 -11.61 32.42 8.05
CA GLU A 118 -10.42 33.24 8.30
C GLU A 118 -9.35 33.07 7.20
N PHE A 119 -9.29 31.89 6.58
CA PHE A 119 -8.34 31.61 5.52
C PHE A 119 -8.81 32.19 4.18
N LYS A 120 -8.14 33.24 3.75
CA LYS A 120 -8.43 33.93 2.48
C LYS A 120 -7.52 33.52 1.32
N GLY A 121 -6.67 32.50 1.54
CA GLY A 121 -5.76 31.98 0.52
C GLY A 121 -6.41 30.87 -0.32
N GLU A 122 -5.76 30.56 -1.45
CA GLU A 122 -6.06 29.40 -2.27
C GLU A 122 -5.11 28.25 -1.91
N GLY A 123 -5.56 26.99 -2.11
CA GLY A 123 -4.76 25.79 -1.96
C GLY A 123 -5.00 25.03 -0.66
N LYS A 124 -4.03 24.18 -0.33
CA LYS A 124 -4.09 23.29 0.84
C LYS A 124 -4.09 24.09 2.14
N ILE A 125 -4.98 23.69 3.05
CA ILE A 125 -5.01 24.16 4.44
C ILE A 125 -4.66 22.95 5.33
N GLU A 126 -3.64 23.11 6.15
CA GLU A 126 -3.29 22.13 7.19
C GLU A 126 -3.54 22.76 8.57
N VAL A 127 -4.24 22.02 9.41
CA VAL A 127 -4.53 22.43 10.80
C VAL A 127 -4.13 21.33 11.76
N VAL A 128 -3.28 21.67 12.71
CA VAL A 128 -2.88 20.78 13.80
C VAL A 128 -3.65 21.15 15.06
N PHE A 129 -4.24 20.16 15.72
CA PHE A 129 -5.02 20.36 16.96
C PHE A 129 -4.24 19.91 18.19
N PRO A 130 -4.36 20.64 19.31
CA PRO A 130 -3.90 20.14 20.60
C PRO A 130 -4.62 18.84 20.99
N LYS A 131 -3.93 17.99 21.73
CA LYS A 131 -4.43 16.67 22.16
C LYS A 131 -5.84 16.72 22.78
N ASP A 132 -6.12 17.72 23.59
CA ASP A 132 -7.37 17.78 24.37
C ASP A 132 -8.52 18.46 23.64
N GLN A 133 -8.34 18.88 22.40
CA GLN A 133 -9.33 19.68 21.70
C GLN A 133 -10.47 18.85 21.08
N ILE A 134 -10.14 17.76 20.38
CA ILE A 134 -11.15 16.91 19.72
C ILE A 134 -10.82 15.44 20.01
N GLN A 135 -11.37 14.91 21.10
CA GLN A 135 -11.26 13.49 21.45
C GLN A 135 -12.29 12.69 20.66
N VAL A 136 -11.91 11.51 20.20
CA VAL A 136 -12.79 10.59 19.49
C VAL A 136 -12.76 9.20 20.10
N GLN A 137 -13.90 8.51 20.07
CA GLN A 137 -14.01 7.13 20.51
C GLN A 137 -13.93 6.19 19.31
N ARG A 138 -13.54 4.94 19.56
CA ARG A 138 -13.64 3.87 18.54
C ARG A 138 -15.06 3.82 17.97
N SER A 139 -15.19 3.70 16.67
CA SER A 139 -16.46 3.66 15.94
C SER A 139 -17.33 4.93 16.06
N GLU A 140 -16.76 6.05 16.49
CA GLU A 140 -17.40 7.35 16.41
C GLU A 140 -17.41 7.87 14.97
N LEU A 141 -18.51 8.50 14.55
CA LEU A 141 -18.63 9.14 13.24
C LEU A 141 -17.70 10.36 13.18
N ILE A 142 -16.74 10.34 12.26
CA ILE A 142 -15.73 11.40 12.12
C ILE A 142 -15.81 12.17 10.81
N ALA A 143 -16.40 11.56 9.77
CA ALA A 143 -16.46 12.15 8.44
C ALA A 143 -17.51 11.46 7.56
N LEU A 144 -17.73 12.06 6.38
CA LEU A 144 -18.44 11.47 5.26
C LEU A 144 -17.46 11.24 4.12
N SER A 145 -17.50 10.06 3.51
CA SER A 145 -16.66 9.72 2.36
C SER A 145 -17.02 10.55 1.12
N GLY A 146 -16.07 10.73 0.23
CA GLY A 146 -16.28 11.49 -0.99
C GLY A 146 -15.29 11.10 -2.09
N SER A 147 -14.98 12.07 -2.91
CA SER A 147 -14.04 11.99 -4.03
C SER A 147 -13.13 13.22 -4.12
N SER A 148 -12.86 13.89 -3.00
CA SER A 148 -12.00 15.08 -2.98
C SER A 148 -10.53 14.73 -3.24
N GLY A 149 -9.77 15.68 -3.80
CA GLY A 149 -8.36 15.46 -4.19
C GLY A 149 -8.21 14.66 -5.49
N ALA A 150 -7.26 13.74 -5.55
CA ALA A 150 -6.93 12.95 -6.74
C ALA A 150 -7.74 11.65 -6.89
N ALA A 151 -8.91 11.55 -6.25
CA ALA A 151 -9.76 10.36 -6.33
C ALA A 151 -10.51 10.30 -7.68
N GLU A 152 -10.38 9.19 -8.41
CA GLU A 152 -11.09 8.97 -9.68
C GLU A 152 -12.58 8.62 -9.49
N ALA A 153 -12.94 8.05 -8.33
CA ALA A 153 -14.30 7.66 -7.98
C ALA A 153 -14.47 7.72 -6.44
N PRO A 154 -15.71 7.84 -5.92
CA PRO A 154 -15.95 7.85 -4.48
C PRO A 154 -15.43 6.59 -3.79
N HIS A 155 -14.54 6.77 -2.82
CA HIS A 155 -14.00 5.72 -1.94
C HIS A 155 -13.47 6.35 -0.65
N LEU A 156 -13.08 5.53 0.32
CA LEU A 156 -12.30 5.97 1.46
C LEU A 156 -10.88 5.42 1.34
N HIS A 157 -9.90 6.28 1.23
CA HIS A 157 -8.49 5.94 1.40
C HIS A 157 -8.15 5.95 2.90
N PHE A 158 -7.60 4.85 3.40
CA PHE A 158 -7.28 4.65 4.82
C PHE A 158 -5.82 4.22 5.00
N GLU A 159 -5.10 4.91 5.88
CA GLU A 159 -3.71 4.62 6.20
C GLU A 159 -3.48 4.37 7.69
N VAL A 160 -2.42 3.62 7.98
CA VAL A 160 -1.81 3.48 9.32
C VAL A 160 -0.39 4.01 9.26
N ARG A 161 -0.08 5.01 10.09
CA ARG A 161 1.19 5.72 10.10
C ARG A 161 1.87 5.60 11.46
N GLU A 162 3.17 5.49 11.43
CA GLU A 162 4.06 5.58 12.59
C GLU A 162 4.96 6.79 12.39
N ALA A 163 4.92 7.74 13.34
CA ALA A 163 5.74 8.94 13.26
C ALA A 163 7.25 8.59 13.28
N ASN A 164 8.01 9.17 12.37
CA ASN A 164 9.45 8.97 12.26
C ASN A 164 10.14 10.30 11.88
N GLU A 165 11.38 10.50 12.32
CA GLU A 165 12.14 11.74 12.07
C GLU A 165 12.43 12.01 10.59
N ASN A 166 12.49 10.95 9.77
CA ASN A 166 12.76 11.03 8.31
C ASN A 166 11.50 11.01 7.44
N GLY A 167 10.34 11.32 8.02
CA GLY A 167 9.02 11.15 7.42
C GLY A 167 8.30 9.93 8.00
N ASP A 168 6.98 9.92 7.98
CA ASP A 168 6.20 8.84 8.54
C ASP A 168 6.52 7.50 7.87
N ILE A 169 6.56 6.42 8.67
CA ILE A 169 6.54 5.05 8.17
C ILE A 169 5.07 4.67 8.00
N ILE A 170 4.67 4.44 6.77
CA ILE A 170 3.31 3.97 6.47
C ILE A 170 3.30 2.45 6.55
N ARG A 171 2.37 1.90 7.32
CA ARG A 171 2.21 0.46 7.57
C ARG A 171 1.08 -0.10 6.73
N ASP A 172 1.18 -1.38 6.36
CA ASP A 172 0.04 -2.07 5.72
C ASP A 172 -1.16 -2.09 6.68
N PRO A 173 -2.27 -1.38 6.38
CA PRO A 173 -3.43 -1.32 7.28
C PRO A 173 -4.07 -2.68 7.55
N LEU A 174 -3.92 -3.66 6.64
CA LEU A 174 -4.47 -5.01 6.81
C LEU A 174 -3.81 -5.80 7.94
N GLU A 175 -2.64 -5.38 8.41
CA GLU A 175 -2.00 -5.97 9.60
C GLU A 175 -2.69 -5.55 10.91
N TYR A 176 -3.44 -4.46 10.89
CA TYR A 176 -4.02 -3.82 12.07
C TYR A 176 -5.55 -3.90 12.11
N LEU A 177 -6.18 -4.11 10.96
CA LEU A 177 -7.63 -4.13 10.82
C LEU A 177 -8.22 -5.49 11.19
N ASP A 178 -9.35 -5.48 11.91
CA ASP A 178 -10.25 -6.63 12.03
C ASP A 178 -11.05 -6.77 10.73
N TYR A 179 -10.39 -7.31 9.72
CA TYR A 179 -10.93 -7.43 8.38
C TYR A 179 -10.90 -8.89 7.94
N ALA A 180 -12.10 -9.46 7.78
CA ALA A 180 -12.31 -10.89 7.56
C ALA A 180 -12.50 -11.28 6.08
N GLU A 181 -12.08 -10.46 5.12
CA GLU A 181 -12.24 -10.82 3.72
C GLU A 181 -11.33 -11.98 3.33
N THR A 182 -11.94 -13.04 2.80
CA THR A 182 -11.20 -14.24 2.43
C THR A 182 -10.55 -14.08 1.06
N ARG A 183 -9.28 -14.41 0.96
CA ARG A 183 -8.59 -14.55 -0.32
C ARG A 183 -9.17 -15.75 -1.06
N THR A 184 -9.76 -15.52 -2.22
CA THR A 184 -10.45 -16.56 -3.00
C THR A 184 -9.54 -17.26 -4.00
N LYS A 185 -8.39 -16.66 -4.32
CA LYS A 185 -7.41 -17.22 -5.25
C LYS A 185 -6.01 -17.10 -4.69
N ALA A 186 -5.21 -18.13 -4.93
CA ALA A 186 -3.78 -18.08 -4.67
C ALA A 186 -3.10 -17.05 -5.59
N LEU A 187 -1.95 -16.56 -5.16
CA LEU A 187 -1.06 -15.76 -5.99
C LEU A 187 -0.71 -16.52 -7.27
N GLU A 188 -0.93 -15.89 -8.41
CA GLU A 188 -0.61 -16.43 -9.73
C GLU A 188 0.70 -15.81 -10.24
N LEU A 189 1.66 -16.66 -10.59
CA LEU A 189 2.82 -16.29 -11.39
C LEU A 189 2.43 -16.42 -12.88
N LEU A 190 2.23 -15.28 -13.54
CA LEU A 190 1.78 -15.22 -14.93
C LEU A 190 2.92 -15.32 -15.93
N GLY A 191 4.13 -14.97 -15.50
CA GLY A 191 5.33 -15.03 -16.34
C GLY A 191 6.55 -14.49 -15.63
N VAL A 192 7.72 -14.75 -16.21
CA VAL A 192 9.01 -14.20 -15.81
C VAL A 192 9.56 -13.44 -16.99
N ILE A 193 10.04 -12.23 -16.77
CA ILE A 193 10.67 -11.40 -17.79
C ILE A 193 12.17 -11.37 -17.49
N SER A 194 12.98 -11.62 -18.52
CA SER A 194 14.43 -11.45 -18.49
C SER A 194 14.91 -10.97 -19.85
N ASP A 195 15.80 -9.97 -19.88
CA ASP A 195 16.31 -9.36 -21.11
C ASP A 195 15.20 -8.96 -22.12
N ASN A 196 14.09 -8.40 -21.61
CA ASN A 196 12.89 -8.01 -22.36
C ASN A 196 12.12 -9.18 -23.03
N ALA A 197 12.44 -10.42 -22.72
CA ALA A 197 11.69 -11.59 -23.15
C ALA A 197 10.81 -12.12 -22.01
N GLU A 198 9.54 -12.44 -22.33
CA GLU A 198 8.61 -13.04 -21.35
C GLU A 198 8.62 -14.57 -21.51
N TYR A 199 8.81 -15.27 -20.41
CA TYR A 199 8.82 -16.73 -20.30
C TYR A 199 7.65 -17.16 -19.43
N LYS A 200 6.98 -18.23 -19.84
CA LYS A 200 5.83 -18.80 -19.10
C LYS A 200 6.21 -20.13 -18.48
N THR A 201 5.48 -20.52 -17.45
CA THR A 201 5.58 -21.85 -16.84
C THR A 201 5.18 -22.91 -17.85
N ASP A 202 5.89 -24.03 -17.82
CA ASP A 202 5.47 -25.25 -18.49
C ASP A 202 4.40 -26.01 -17.67
N SER A 203 3.97 -27.19 -18.16
CA SER A 203 2.99 -28.05 -17.49
C SER A 203 3.44 -28.58 -16.12
N THR A 204 4.73 -28.45 -15.77
CA THR A 204 5.34 -28.87 -14.51
C THR A 204 5.67 -27.71 -13.59
N ASN A 205 5.17 -26.50 -13.90
CA ASN A 205 5.46 -25.25 -13.19
C ASN A 205 6.94 -24.84 -13.19
N ASN A 206 7.71 -25.34 -14.16
CA ASN A 206 9.08 -24.92 -14.37
C ASN A 206 9.14 -23.79 -15.41
N ILE A 207 10.12 -22.91 -15.26
CA ILE A 207 10.43 -21.86 -16.23
C ILE A 207 11.90 -21.98 -16.61
N THR A 208 12.19 -22.09 -17.91
CA THR A 208 13.55 -21.99 -18.42
C THR A 208 13.77 -20.59 -18.99
N ILE A 209 14.57 -19.78 -18.32
CA ILE A 209 14.90 -18.43 -18.76
C ILE A 209 16.26 -18.38 -19.41
N LYS A 210 16.41 -17.49 -20.39
CA LYS A 210 17.71 -17.09 -20.96
C LYS A 210 17.99 -15.68 -20.50
N PHE A 211 19.24 -15.41 -20.13
CA PHE A 211 19.65 -14.07 -19.72
C PHE A 211 21.08 -13.80 -20.21
N SER A 212 21.38 -12.53 -20.38
CA SER A 212 22.70 -12.02 -20.71
C SER A 212 23.39 -11.47 -19.45
N GLY A 213 24.74 -11.50 -19.47
CA GLY A 213 25.54 -10.97 -18.37
C GLY A 213 25.71 -11.93 -17.19
N GLN A 214 26.36 -11.43 -16.16
CA GLN A 214 26.77 -12.22 -14.99
C GLN A 214 25.61 -12.36 -13.96
N TYR A 215 24.73 -11.36 -13.87
CA TYR A 215 23.65 -11.29 -12.90
C TYR A 215 22.31 -11.18 -13.64
N PRO A 216 21.43 -12.20 -13.51
CA PRO A 216 20.15 -12.17 -14.21
C PRO A 216 19.24 -11.07 -13.66
N LYS A 217 18.76 -10.20 -14.54
CA LYS A 217 17.73 -9.22 -14.22
C LYS A 217 16.36 -9.85 -14.44
N ILE A 218 15.79 -10.38 -13.37
CA ILE A 218 14.52 -11.11 -13.41
C ILE A 218 13.39 -10.19 -12.92
N GLU A 219 12.32 -10.13 -13.70
CA GLU A 219 11.05 -9.51 -13.27
C GLU A 219 9.96 -10.58 -13.22
N LEU A 220 9.12 -10.51 -12.20
CA LEU A 220 8.00 -11.44 -12.00
C LEU A 220 6.70 -10.75 -12.32
N LYS A 221 5.94 -11.31 -13.27
CA LYS A 221 4.59 -10.87 -13.59
C LYS A 221 3.61 -11.64 -12.72
N VAL A 222 3.02 -10.96 -11.76
CA VAL A 222 2.19 -11.59 -10.70
C VAL A 222 0.82 -10.97 -10.60
N ARG A 223 -0.14 -11.77 -10.13
CA ARG A 223 -1.50 -11.33 -9.81
C ARG A 223 -1.99 -12.07 -8.58
N GLU A 224 -2.54 -11.34 -7.64
CA GLU A 224 -3.32 -11.86 -6.53
C GLU A 224 -4.71 -11.21 -6.54
N VAL A 225 -5.73 -11.92 -6.09
CA VAL A 225 -7.11 -11.43 -6.06
C VAL A 225 -7.70 -11.64 -4.68
N LEU A 226 -8.22 -10.55 -4.11
CA LEU A 226 -8.96 -10.54 -2.87
C LEU A 226 -10.47 -10.58 -3.17
N GLY A 227 -11.23 -11.36 -2.40
CA GLY A 227 -12.65 -11.50 -2.63
C GLY A 227 -12.98 -12.05 -4.03
N LYS A 228 -13.93 -11.46 -4.72
CA LYS A 228 -14.35 -11.94 -6.04
C LYS A 228 -13.41 -11.52 -7.17
N ASN A 229 -13.01 -10.26 -7.18
CA ASN A 229 -12.29 -9.69 -8.34
C ASN A 229 -11.32 -8.55 -8.01
N THR A 230 -11.04 -8.21 -6.75
CA THR A 230 -10.14 -7.11 -6.43
C THR A 230 -8.69 -7.54 -6.61
N PRO A 231 -7.95 -7.02 -7.60
CA PRO A 231 -6.51 -7.24 -7.68
C PRO A 231 -5.85 -6.62 -6.45
N VAL A 232 -4.93 -7.32 -5.84
CA VAL A 232 -4.19 -6.84 -4.67
C VAL A 232 -2.71 -7.10 -4.83
N MET A 233 -1.91 -6.33 -4.12
CA MET A 233 -0.47 -6.51 -4.07
C MET A 233 -0.11 -7.71 -3.21
N PRO A 234 0.77 -8.63 -3.67
CA PRO A 234 1.30 -9.67 -2.82
C PRO A 234 2.16 -9.04 -1.72
N LYS A 235 1.90 -9.43 -0.47
CA LYS A 235 2.60 -8.86 0.67
C LYS A 235 4.11 -9.11 0.65
N ARG A 236 4.53 -10.32 0.30
CA ARG A 236 5.95 -10.72 0.29
C ARG A 236 6.26 -11.61 -0.88
N ILE A 237 7.37 -11.32 -1.56
CA ILE A 237 7.94 -12.15 -2.61
C ILE A 237 9.43 -12.35 -2.35
N SER A 238 9.89 -13.59 -2.49
CA SER A 238 11.29 -13.95 -2.27
C SER A 238 11.85 -14.76 -3.44
N LEU A 239 13.06 -14.44 -3.83
CA LEU A 239 13.86 -15.19 -4.78
C LEU A 239 14.95 -15.98 -4.01
N LYS A 240 15.03 -17.28 -4.24
CA LYS A 240 16.02 -18.15 -3.62
C LYS A 240 16.79 -18.96 -4.66
N ILE A 241 18.02 -19.34 -4.33
CA ILE A 241 18.82 -20.34 -5.04
C ILE A 241 19.10 -21.46 -4.03
N GLY A 242 18.46 -22.62 -4.19
CA GLY A 242 18.39 -23.61 -3.12
C GLY A 242 17.75 -22.98 -1.88
N ASP A 243 18.40 -23.08 -0.73
CA ASP A 243 17.91 -22.49 0.54
C ASP A 243 18.37 -21.04 0.74
N MET A 244 19.21 -20.53 -0.13
CA MET A 244 19.80 -19.20 0.03
C MET A 244 18.87 -18.11 -0.48
N LEU A 245 18.53 -17.15 0.38
CA LEU A 245 17.72 -15.99 0.05
C LEU A 245 18.56 -14.96 -0.70
N ILE A 246 18.20 -14.70 -1.95
CA ILE A 246 18.89 -13.78 -2.86
C ILE A 246 18.25 -12.39 -2.86
N TYR A 247 16.92 -12.36 -2.93
CA TYR A 247 16.18 -11.11 -3.00
C TYR A 247 14.83 -11.26 -2.29
N GLN A 248 14.41 -10.21 -1.60
CA GLN A 248 13.09 -10.20 -0.94
C GLN A 248 12.48 -8.81 -0.99
N ILE A 249 11.24 -8.75 -1.43
CA ILE A 249 10.35 -7.59 -1.31
C ILE A 249 9.30 -7.92 -0.24
N ASP A 250 9.04 -6.97 0.66
CA ASP A 250 8.01 -7.07 1.69
C ASP A 250 7.28 -5.74 1.82
N PHE A 251 6.01 -5.73 1.50
CA PHE A 251 5.13 -4.56 1.56
C PHE A 251 4.42 -4.43 2.92
N SER A 252 5.09 -4.73 4.01
CA SER A 252 4.55 -4.47 5.36
C SER A 252 4.66 -3.00 5.76
N LYS A 253 5.57 -2.25 5.12
CA LYS A 253 5.80 -0.82 5.37
C LYS A 253 6.47 -0.13 4.19
N ILE A 254 6.23 1.18 4.06
CA ILE A 254 6.89 2.08 3.11
C ILE A 254 7.21 3.39 3.84
N LEU A 255 8.42 3.91 3.69
CA LEU A 255 8.75 5.25 4.17
C LEU A 255 8.08 6.29 3.26
N GLU A 256 7.37 7.25 3.84
CA GLU A 256 6.58 8.24 3.08
C GLU A 256 7.42 8.99 2.02
N SER A 257 8.66 9.34 2.37
CA SER A 257 9.60 10.01 1.44
C SER A 257 10.00 9.15 0.23
N GLU A 258 9.77 7.83 0.27
CA GLU A 258 10.03 6.90 -0.83
C GLU A 258 8.80 6.63 -1.71
N SER A 259 7.66 7.22 -1.38
CA SER A 259 6.38 6.97 -2.07
C SER A 259 6.45 7.14 -3.60
N TYR A 260 7.28 8.07 -4.07
CA TYR A 260 7.48 8.35 -5.49
C TYR A 260 8.64 7.60 -6.15
N ASN A 261 9.14 6.53 -5.52
CA ASN A 261 10.20 5.67 -6.05
C ASN A 261 9.72 4.25 -6.44
N PRO A 262 8.50 4.07 -7.01
CA PRO A 262 7.99 2.73 -7.32
C PRO A 262 8.81 2.03 -8.40
N SER A 263 9.49 2.77 -9.27
CA SER A 263 10.33 2.22 -10.33
C SER A 263 11.52 1.38 -9.82
N VAL A 264 11.89 1.51 -8.55
CA VAL A 264 12.92 0.67 -7.93
C VAL A 264 12.42 -0.77 -7.74
N VAL A 265 11.11 -0.94 -7.51
CA VAL A 265 10.45 -2.24 -7.25
C VAL A 265 9.68 -2.74 -8.47
N PHE A 266 9.03 -1.84 -9.19
CA PHE A 266 8.15 -2.21 -10.31
C PHE A 266 8.86 -2.10 -11.65
N GLY A 267 8.64 -3.09 -12.52
CA GLY A 267 9.05 -3.05 -13.91
C GLY A 267 8.13 -2.15 -14.76
N ASN A 268 8.62 -1.77 -15.94
CA ASN A 268 7.95 -0.82 -16.83
C ASN A 268 6.58 -1.29 -17.36
N SER A 269 6.28 -2.58 -17.26
CA SER A 269 4.99 -3.15 -17.68
C SER A 269 3.97 -3.26 -16.54
N SER A 270 4.28 -2.71 -15.36
CA SER A 270 3.33 -2.67 -14.26
C SER A 270 2.16 -1.75 -14.55
N THR A 271 0.97 -2.18 -14.11
CA THR A 271 -0.27 -1.40 -14.12
C THR A 271 -0.94 -1.51 -12.76
N MET A 272 -2.01 -0.76 -12.52
CA MET A 272 -2.79 -0.83 -11.28
C MET A 272 -3.47 -2.18 -11.01
N THR A 273 -3.52 -3.08 -11.99
CA THR A 273 -4.20 -4.39 -11.88
C THR A 273 -3.31 -5.59 -12.17
N LEU A 274 -2.09 -5.34 -12.62
CA LEU A 274 -1.11 -6.36 -12.98
C LEU A 274 0.29 -5.87 -12.64
N TYR A 275 0.94 -6.54 -11.70
CA TYR A 275 2.23 -6.10 -11.19
C TYR A 275 3.37 -6.88 -11.83
N THR A 276 4.37 -6.15 -12.29
CA THR A 276 5.65 -6.70 -12.70
C THR A 276 6.69 -6.27 -11.68
N LEU A 277 7.21 -7.21 -10.88
CA LEU A 277 8.09 -6.94 -9.75
C LEU A 277 9.53 -7.30 -10.10
N LYS A 278 10.44 -6.35 -9.94
CA LYS A 278 11.87 -6.55 -10.11
C LYS A 278 12.45 -7.36 -8.96
N MET A 279 13.11 -8.47 -9.26
CA MET A 279 13.84 -9.28 -8.29
C MET A 279 15.34 -8.93 -8.30
N PHE A 280 15.65 -7.67 -8.55
CA PHE A 280 16.97 -7.07 -8.55
C PHE A 280 16.85 -5.57 -8.35
N SER A 281 17.84 -4.95 -7.71
CA SER A 281 17.94 -3.49 -7.67
C SER A 281 19.39 -3.06 -7.39
N THR A 282 19.79 -1.90 -7.91
CA THR A 282 21.00 -1.16 -7.52
C THR A 282 20.71 -0.10 -6.46
N GLU A 283 19.44 0.13 -6.17
CA GLU A 283 18.94 1.10 -5.21
C GLU A 283 18.27 0.39 -4.04
N SER A 284 18.06 1.11 -2.94
CA SER A 284 17.38 0.60 -1.76
C SER A 284 16.14 1.47 -1.47
N VAL A 285 15.01 0.81 -1.24
CA VAL A 285 13.79 1.41 -0.70
C VAL A 285 13.23 0.47 0.37
N THR A 286 12.39 0.99 1.27
CA THR A 286 11.87 0.25 2.42
C THR A 286 11.28 -1.13 2.11
N PRO A 287 10.54 -1.36 1.01
CA PRO A 287 10.04 -2.68 0.65
C PRO A 287 11.14 -3.71 0.34
N ILE A 288 12.34 -3.31 -0.06
CA ILE A 288 13.44 -4.24 -0.36
C ILE A 288 14.13 -4.65 0.93
N GLN A 289 13.86 -5.84 1.43
CA GLN A 289 14.41 -6.36 2.69
C GLN A 289 15.74 -7.11 2.51
N VAL A 290 15.92 -7.78 1.37
CA VAL A 290 17.15 -8.49 1.02
C VAL A 290 17.50 -8.18 -0.44
N ASN A 291 18.74 -7.79 -0.67
CA ASN A 291 19.25 -7.48 -2.01
C ASN A 291 20.68 -8.01 -2.17
N ASN A 292 20.79 -9.29 -2.47
CA ASN A 292 22.07 -9.98 -2.71
C ASN A 292 22.22 -10.41 -4.18
N TRP A 293 21.38 -9.90 -5.10
CA TRP A 293 21.31 -10.37 -6.48
C TRP A 293 22.64 -10.25 -7.23
N ASN A 294 23.44 -9.23 -6.93
CA ASN A 294 24.75 -8.98 -7.54
C ASN A 294 25.93 -9.70 -6.83
N GLN A 295 25.66 -10.46 -5.77
CA GLN A 295 26.68 -11.25 -5.06
C GLN A 295 26.78 -12.67 -5.63
N PHE A 296 25.80 -13.11 -6.40
CA PHE A 296 25.71 -14.44 -6.98
C PHE A 296 25.89 -14.39 -8.48
N SER A 297 27.14 -14.57 -8.95
CA SER A 297 27.37 -14.74 -10.37
C SER A 297 26.88 -16.11 -10.81
N MET A 298 25.92 -16.13 -11.72
CA MET A 298 25.59 -17.33 -12.47
C MET A 298 26.54 -17.35 -13.67
N ASN A 299 27.68 -18.05 -13.55
CA ASN A 299 28.53 -18.26 -14.71
C ASN A 299 27.73 -18.99 -15.77
N SER A 300 27.46 -18.31 -16.89
CA SER A 300 27.00 -18.93 -18.12
C SER A 300 28.11 -19.92 -18.58
N GLN A 301 27.85 -21.19 -18.42
CA GLN A 301 28.58 -22.24 -19.17
C GLN A 301 27.70 -22.72 -20.32
#